data_50d2565c4a5f69dacfefe267bcd63a6f
#
_entry.id   50d2565c4a5f69dacfefe267bcd63a6f
#
_cell.length_a   1.000
_cell.length_b   1.000
_cell.length_c   1.000
_cell.angle_alpha   90.00
_cell.angle_beta   90.00
_cell.angle_gamma   90.00
#
_symmetry.space_group_name_H-M   'P 1'
#
loop_
_entity.id
_entity.type
_entity.pdbx_description
1 polymer ?
#
loop_
_entity_poly.entity_id
_entity_poly.type
_entity_poly.pdbx_seq_one_letter_code
_entity_poly.pdbx_strand_id
1 'polypeptide(L)'
;MTLIAGQEDPTETDADAVPLPTLSVPQNGAATSPSRIRIGQVFRVSRPLDSSQEAGTLSSYVALTRGNHDSCADIQKGIWAYKSVNEPGQDFKRVPAILLHSNPYKEGSQVTPWVDIVRPELGYAIYNGDNRQSGQGPFDARGNSILLRCQSYYSEPGLRKFAPPILLFTQRETLGNRAGYREFSGFGVPTRFMLVSQREQSGEKYFTNLVVELTLFRLDIEDEQFDWRWIDARRNGSLDADAALRFAPAAWRLWIKEGEIALERCRRRVSRLHVVPPAEQMALPGADERILHEVSTYFADRRHMFEGLASLIAQRVIGLGCKRGWVTKRSGDGGVDFVCRLDLGSDFSRVPVVILGQAKCERLVSGKDLARLVARLQRGWIGVFVTTGAFSRASQEELVEDKYPVILINGQRIVREIRMILAMEGITLAQLLERESAWYHANLQPVEPSRILDDVMFGTALKAGQDE
;
A
#
# COMPACT_ATOMS: atom_id res chain seq x y z
N MET A 1 -19.57 64.39 10.25
CA MET A 1 -18.47 65.35 10.15
C MET A 1 -17.30 64.69 10.91
N THR A 2 -16.21 64.25 10.43
CA THR A 2 -15.38 64.56 9.26
C THR A 2 -14.56 63.32 8.94
N LEU A 3 -14.51 62.97 7.67
CA LEU A 3 -13.56 62.03 7.10
C LEU A 3 -12.12 62.51 7.29
N ILE A 4 -11.18 61.63 7.61
CA ILE A 4 -9.77 61.77 7.18
C ILE A 4 -9.29 60.46 6.59
N ALA A 5 -8.71 60.65 5.42
CA ALA A 5 -8.27 59.65 4.44
C ALA A 5 -6.98 58.91 4.82
N GLY A 6 -6.78 57.87 4.09
CA GLY A 6 -5.73 56.88 4.12
C GLY A 6 -4.28 57.34 4.01
N GLN A 7 -3.43 56.43 4.36
CA GLN A 7 -2.07 56.34 3.81
C GLN A 7 -1.82 54.90 3.40
N GLU A 8 -1.58 54.73 2.11
CA GLU A 8 -1.01 53.53 1.49
C GLU A 8 0.48 53.49 1.83
N ASP A 9 0.93 52.36 2.32
CA ASP A 9 2.36 52.08 2.51
C ASP A 9 2.91 51.42 1.23
N PRO A 10 4.15 51.73 0.85
CA PRO A 10 4.65 51.42 -0.48
C PRO A 10 5.14 49.97 -0.59
N THR A 11 4.81 49.38 -1.73
CA THR A 11 5.29 48.15 -2.34
C THR A 11 6.75 47.80 -2.05
N GLU A 12 6.99 46.71 -1.36
CA GLU A 12 8.25 45.99 -1.39
C GLU A 12 8.44 45.35 -2.79
N THR A 13 9.41 45.82 -3.49
CA THR A 13 9.89 45.28 -4.76
C THR A 13 10.67 43.99 -4.48
N ASP A 14 10.15 42.88 -4.95
CA ASP A 14 10.82 41.61 -5.08
C ASP A 14 11.96 41.73 -6.12
N ALA A 15 13.16 42.00 -5.66
CA ALA A 15 14.38 41.95 -6.45
C ALA A 15 15.33 40.97 -5.74
N ASP A 16 15.46 39.79 -6.32
CA ASP A 16 16.60 38.88 -6.39
C ASP A 16 16.17 37.40 -6.50
N ALA A 17 15.30 37.11 -7.48
CA ALA A 17 15.15 35.76 -7.95
C ALA A 17 16.26 35.46 -8.97
N VAL A 18 17.34 34.81 -8.52
CA VAL A 18 18.37 34.25 -9.42
C VAL A 18 17.69 33.19 -10.31
N PRO A 19 17.73 33.35 -11.65
CA PRO A 19 17.13 32.40 -12.55
C PRO A 19 17.86 31.05 -12.45
N LEU A 20 17.10 30.01 -12.13
CA LEU A 20 17.56 28.63 -12.12
C LEU A 20 18.05 28.24 -13.53
N PRO A 21 19.22 27.58 -13.66
CA PRO A 21 19.67 27.11 -14.97
C PRO A 21 18.65 26.10 -15.52
N THR A 22 18.03 26.45 -16.63
CA THR A 22 17.18 25.58 -17.44
C THR A 22 18.04 24.46 -18.00
N LEU A 23 17.93 23.26 -17.41
CA LEU A 23 18.42 22.05 -18.03
C LEU A 23 17.60 21.81 -19.31
N SER A 24 18.21 22.03 -20.46
CA SER A 24 17.62 21.69 -21.76
C SER A 24 17.40 20.18 -21.84
N VAL A 25 16.14 19.77 -21.76
CA VAL A 25 15.70 18.40 -22.05
C VAL A 25 15.62 18.28 -23.57
N PRO A 26 16.20 17.26 -24.21
CA PRO A 26 16.05 17.05 -25.64
C PRO A 26 14.57 16.80 -25.96
N GLN A 27 13.99 17.67 -26.76
CA GLN A 27 12.64 17.49 -27.33
C GLN A 27 12.71 16.41 -28.42
N ASN A 28 12.38 15.18 -28.05
CA ASN A 28 11.89 14.20 -29.00
C ASN A 28 10.61 13.61 -28.39
N GLY A 29 9.51 13.76 -29.13
CA GLY A 29 8.13 13.52 -28.72
C GLY A 29 7.82 12.09 -28.27
N ALA A 30 8.21 11.76 -27.05
CA ALA A 30 7.75 10.60 -26.30
C ALA A 30 7.20 11.13 -24.97
N ALA A 31 6.05 10.60 -24.56
CA ALA A 31 5.37 10.95 -23.34
C ALA A 31 6.37 11.16 -22.19
N THR A 32 6.43 12.37 -21.66
CA THR A 32 7.30 12.74 -20.55
C THR A 32 6.88 11.93 -19.32
N SER A 33 7.78 11.12 -18.85
CA SER A 33 7.62 10.35 -17.61
C SER A 33 7.38 11.28 -16.43
N PRO A 34 6.46 10.96 -15.53
CA PRO A 34 6.29 11.76 -14.34
C PRO A 34 7.62 11.76 -13.56
N SER A 35 8.13 12.94 -13.25
CA SER A 35 9.28 13.08 -12.36
C SER A 35 8.95 12.66 -10.92
N ARG A 36 7.68 12.45 -10.60
CA ARG A 36 7.18 12.09 -9.28
C ARG A 36 6.31 10.85 -9.37
N ILE A 37 6.51 9.92 -8.45
CA ILE A 37 5.76 8.69 -8.32
C ILE A 37 5.10 8.62 -6.96
N ARG A 38 3.89 8.05 -6.87
CA ARG A 38 3.15 7.91 -5.61
C ARG A 38 3.36 6.53 -5.00
N ILE A 39 3.37 6.46 -3.67
CA ILE A 39 3.24 5.17 -2.96
C ILE A 39 1.88 4.55 -3.35
N GLY A 40 1.89 3.26 -3.68
CA GLY A 40 0.71 2.57 -4.20
C GLY A 40 0.51 2.69 -5.71
N GLN A 41 1.28 3.51 -6.41
CA GLN A 41 1.19 3.64 -7.87
C GLN A 41 1.67 2.36 -8.53
N VAL A 42 0.84 1.86 -9.48
CA VAL A 42 1.14 0.64 -10.23
C VAL A 42 1.75 1.00 -11.58
N PHE A 43 2.81 0.29 -11.92
CA PHE A 43 3.53 0.43 -13.17
C PHE A 43 3.44 -0.84 -13.99
N ARG A 44 3.28 -0.72 -15.29
CA ARG A 44 3.43 -1.82 -16.22
C ARG A 44 4.87 -1.88 -16.70
N VAL A 45 5.46 -3.05 -16.60
CA VAL A 45 6.75 -3.31 -17.20
C VAL A 45 6.51 -3.64 -18.68
N SER A 46 6.76 -2.69 -19.56
CA SER A 46 6.71 -2.91 -21.02
C SER A 46 8.13 -3.11 -21.55
N ARG A 47 8.25 -4.02 -22.52
CA ARG A 47 9.47 -4.10 -23.31
C ARG A 47 9.55 -2.83 -24.22
N PRO A 48 10.74 -2.34 -24.57
CA PRO A 48 10.90 -1.11 -25.35
C PRO A 48 10.19 -1.08 -26.72
N LEU A 49 9.67 -2.22 -27.19
CA LEU A 49 9.07 -2.41 -28.50
C LEU A 49 7.53 -2.55 -28.48
N ASP A 50 6.89 -2.59 -27.31
CA ASP A 50 5.42 -2.66 -27.24
C ASP A 50 4.83 -1.28 -27.48
N SER A 51 4.33 -1.05 -28.69
CA SER A 51 3.68 0.18 -29.14
C SER A 51 2.23 0.34 -28.64
N SER A 52 1.66 -0.66 -27.97
CA SER A 52 0.31 -0.59 -27.41
C SER A 52 0.35 0.02 -26.00
N GLN A 53 0.21 1.33 -25.92
CA GLN A 53 -0.11 2.01 -24.67
C GLN A 53 -1.58 1.74 -24.34
N GLU A 54 -1.84 0.89 -23.36
CA GLU A 54 -3.16 0.83 -22.74
C GLU A 54 -3.40 2.13 -21.98
N ALA A 55 -4.50 2.82 -22.31
CA ALA A 55 -4.89 4.06 -21.63
C ALA A 55 -4.98 3.85 -20.11
N GLY A 56 -4.31 4.70 -19.33
CA GLY A 56 -4.32 4.68 -17.87
C GLY A 56 -3.18 3.93 -17.21
N THR A 57 -2.34 3.21 -17.95
CA THR A 57 -1.11 2.62 -17.41
C THR A 57 0.08 3.46 -17.83
N LEU A 58 0.80 4.04 -16.88
CA LEU A 58 2.09 4.61 -17.16
C LEU A 58 2.99 3.48 -17.67
N SER A 59 3.50 3.64 -18.88
CA SER A 59 4.57 2.81 -19.44
C SER A 59 5.85 3.07 -18.65
N SER A 60 5.92 2.46 -17.49
CA SER A 60 6.79 2.85 -16.40
C SER A 60 8.21 2.34 -16.55
N TYR A 61 8.37 1.19 -17.18
CA TYR A 61 9.71 0.64 -17.36
C TYR A 61 10.58 1.62 -18.17
N VAL A 62 10.02 2.20 -19.21
CA VAL A 62 10.71 3.19 -20.04
C VAL A 62 10.89 4.51 -19.29
N ALA A 63 9.90 4.89 -18.47
CA ALA A 63 9.84 6.18 -17.82
C ALA A 63 10.77 6.31 -16.62
N LEU A 64 10.81 5.29 -15.76
CA LEU A 64 11.69 5.24 -14.60
C LEU A 64 13.12 4.81 -14.94
N THR A 65 13.35 4.33 -16.15
CA THR A 65 14.60 3.62 -16.49
C THR A 65 15.35 4.18 -17.70
N ARG A 66 14.82 5.19 -18.38
CA ARG A 66 15.54 5.84 -19.47
C ARG A 66 16.70 6.68 -18.96
N GLY A 67 17.85 6.07 -18.94
CA GLY A 67 19.15 6.65 -19.22
C GLY A 67 19.76 5.76 -20.28
N ASN A 68 20.87 6.12 -20.90
CA ASN A 68 21.57 5.31 -21.91
C ASN A 68 21.48 3.81 -21.60
N HIS A 69 21.35 2.98 -22.62
CA HIS A 69 21.08 1.54 -22.56
C HIS A 69 21.81 0.74 -21.46
N ASP A 70 22.93 1.24 -20.94
CA ASP A 70 23.70 0.59 -19.88
C ASP A 70 23.24 0.89 -18.44
N SER A 71 22.18 1.65 -18.24
CA SER A 71 21.76 2.15 -16.92
C SER A 71 20.25 2.03 -16.63
N CYS A 72 19.53 1.25 -17.39
CA CYS A 72 18.10 0.99 -17.10
C CYS A 72 17.94 0.27 -15.77
N ALA A 73 17.06 0.78 -14.90
CA ALA A 73 16.67 0.08 -13.69
C ALA A 73 15.79 -1.13 -14.03
N ASP A 74 16.08 -2.26 -13.39
CA ASP A 74 15.26 -3.46 -13.54
C ASP A 74 14.43 -3.67 -12.29
N ILE A 75 13.18 -3.20 -12.34
CA ILE A 75 12.23 -3.37 -11.23
C ILE A 75 11.63 -4.77 -11.14
N GLN A 76 12.07 -5.72 -11.96
CA GLN A 76 11.61 -7.10 -11.95
C GLN A 76 12.60 -8.06 -11.27
N LYS A 77 13.85 -7.70 -11.17
CA LYS A 77 14.87 -8.50 -10.47
C LYS A 77 14.74 -8.31 -8.97
N GLY A 78 14.93 -9.38 -8.21
CA GLY A 78 14.89 -9.37 -6.75
C GLY A 78 15.64 -8.19 -6.16
N ILE A 79 16.98 -8.20 -6.19
CA ILE A 79 17.82 -7.08 -5.78
C ILE A 79 18.55 -6.54 -7.00
N TRP A 80 18.31 -5.27 -7.31
CA TRP A 80 18.97 -4.58 -8.40
C TRP A 80 19.53 -3.24 -7.93
N ALA A 81 20.71 -2.88 -8.40
CA ALA A 81 21.36 -1.61 -8.07
C ALA A 81 21.85 -0.90 -9.32
N TYR A 82 21.76 0.43 -9.30
CA TYR A 82 22.40 1.25 -10.32
C TYR A 82 23.91 1.07 -10.31
N LYS A 83 24.53 1.21 -11.49
CA LYS A 83 25.99 1.28 -11.59
C LYS A 83 26.54 2.41 -10.72
N SER A 84 27.55 2.09 -9.92
CA SER A 84 28.20 3.07 -9.06
C SER A 84 28.85 4.18 -9.88
N VAL A 85 28.75 5.42 -9.40
CA VAL A 85 29.34 6.61 -10.00
C VAL A 85 30.38 7.21 -9.05
N ASN A 86 31.38 7.91 -9.59
CA ASN A 86 32.37 8.58 -8.77
C ASN A 86 31.70 9.63 -7.88
N GLU A 87 32.12 9.72 -6.62
CA GLU A 87 31.69 10.78 -5.72
C GLU A 87 32.68 11.93 -5.82
N PRO A 88 32.27 13.14 -6.23
CA PRO A 88 33.16 14.31 -6.32
C PRO A 88 33.85 14.60 -4.99
N GLY A 89 35.15 14.77 -5.04
CA GLY A 89 35.97 15.04 -3.86
C GLY A 89 36.23 13.86 -2.92
N GLN A 90 35.87 12.64 -3.33
CA GLN A 90 36.07 11.41 -2.56
C GLN A 90 36.77 10.35 -3.40
N ASP A 91 37.49 9.46 -2.74
CA ASP A 91 38.23 8.33 -3.37
C ASP A 91 37.36 7.05 -3.41
N PHE A 92 36.04 7.21 -3.54
CA PHE A 92 35.12 6.06 -3.66
C PHE A 92 33.99 6.36 -4.63
N LYS A 93 33.24 5.30 -4.95
CA LYS A 93 32.05 5.36 -5.80
C LYS A 93 30.79 5.18 -4.96
N ARG A 94 29.82 6.08 -5.10
CA ARG A 94 28.49 5.91 -4.51
C ARG A 94 27.59 5.03 -5.38
N VAL A 95 26.72 4.27 -4.76
CA VAL A 95 25.59 3.60 -5.40
C VAL A 95 24.42 4.57 -5.44
N PRO A 96 23.86 4.91 -6.62
CA PRO A 96 22.76 5.87 -6.71
C PRO A 96 21.49 5.45 -5.96
N ALA A 97 21.05 4.21 -6.15
CA ALA A 97 19.92 3.60 -5.48
C ALA A 97 19.97 2.07 -5.61
N ILE A 98 19.27 1.39 -4.72
CA ILE A 98 19.04 -0.04 -4.76
C ILE A 98 17.53 -0.26 -4.87
N LEU A 99 17.10 -1.13 -5.80
CA LEU A 99 15.71 -1.49 -5.99
C LEU A 99 15.50 -2.92 -5.51
N LEU A 100 14.47 -3.11 -4.70
CA LEU A 100 14.04 -4.42 -4.24
C LEU A 100 12.68 -4.74 -4.87
N HIS A 101 12.54 -5.95 -5.36
CA HIS A 101 11.29 -6.43 -5.92
C HIS A 101 10.79 -7.64 -5.12
N SER A 102 9.65 -7.49 -4.47
CA SER A 102 8.93 -8.57 -3.79
C SER A 102 7.81 -9.12 -4.66
N ASN A 103 7.67 -10.45 -4.64
CA ASN A 103 6.63 -11.14 -5.40
C ASN A 103 5.78 -12.04 -4.49
N PRO A 104 4.70 -11.51 -3.90
CA PRO A 104 3.86 -12.26 -2.98
C PRO A 104 3.14 -13.46 -3.61
N TYR A 105 3.05 -13.53 -4.93
CA TYR A 105 2.42 -14.67 -5.64
C TYR A 105 3.35 -15.88 -5.80
N LYS A 106 4.64 -15.72 -5.49
CA LYS A 106 5.63 -16.81 -5.53
C LYS A 106 6.11 -17.24 -4.15
N GLU A 107 5.70 -16.54 -3.12
CA GLU A 107 6.06 -16.84 -1.74
C GLU A 107 5.64 -18.24 -1.33
N GLY A 108 6.51 -18.95 -0.63
CA GLY A 108 6.30 -20.34 -0.25
C GLY A 108 6.32 -21.35 -1.40
N SER A 109 6.56 -20.89 -2.63
CA SER A 109 6.73 -21.77 -3.79
C SER A 109 8.10 -22.44 -3.78
N GLN A 110 8.24 -23.46 -4.62
CA GLN A 110 9.53 -24.12 -4.81
C GLN A 110 10.65 -23.18 -5.31
N VAL A 111 10.30 -22.08 -5.98
CA VAL A 111 11.26 -21.10 -6.52
C VAL A 111 11.61 -20.03 -5.49
N THR A 112 10.70 -19.75 -4.57
CA THR A 112 10.84 -18.69 -3.54
C THR A 112 10.28 -19.24 -2.22
N PRO A 113 11.07 -20.03 -1.47
CA PRO A 113 10.59 -20.71 -0.27
C PRO A 113 10.40 -19.77 0.94
N TRP A 114 10.78 -18.52 0.82
CA TRP A 114 10.64 -17.49 1.85
C TRP A 114 9.44 -16.57 1.57
N VAL A 115 9.09 -15.80 2.58
CA VAL A 115 8.02 -14.80 2.52
C VAL A 115 8.62 -13.44 2.84
N ASP A 116 8.47 -12.49 1.93
CA ASP A 116 8.79 -11.10 2.20
C ASP A 116 7.60 -10.44 2.91
N ILE A 117 7.88 -9.62 3.91
CA ILE A 117 6.86 -8.85 4.60
C ILE A 117 6.98 -7.40 4.15
N VAL A 118 5.95 -6.87 3.50
CA VAL A 118 5.92 -5.48 3.04
C VAL A 118 4.70 -4.79 3.64
N ARG A 119 4.96 -3.87 4.55
CA ARG A 119 3.92 -3.11 5.29
C ARG A 119 4.22 -1.61 5.23
N PRO A 120 3.98 -0.96 4.08
CA PRO A 120 4.24 0.48 3.91
C PRO A 120 3.44 1.32 4.91
N GLU A 121 2.22 0.91 5.19
CA GLU A 121 1.32 1.57 6.15
C GLU A 121 1.87 1.57 7.59
N LEU A 122 2.66 0.57 7.95
CA LEU A 122 3.32 0.46 9.24
C LEU A 122 4.76 0.99 9.22
N GLY A 123 5.26 1.38 8.04
CA GLY A 123 6.60 1.93 7.87
C GLY A 123 7.72 0.90 7.96
N TYR A 124 7.45 -0.39 7.67
CA TYR A 124 8.51 -1.39 7.66
C TYR A 124 8.36 -2.44 6.54
N ALA A 125 9.48 -3.09 6.24
CA ALA A 125 9.49 -4.30 5.42
C ALA A 125 10.59 -5.25 5.90
N ILE A 126 10.39 -6.54 5.68
CA ILE A 126 11.41 -7.60 5.84
C ILE A 126 11.60 -8.21 4.47
N TYR A 127 12.81 -8.20 3.97
CA TYR A 127 13.16 -8.64 2.63
C TYR A 127 14.20 -9.74 2.67
N ASN A 128 13.96 -10.81 1.94
CA ASN A 128 14.87 -11.94 1.83
C ASN A 128 15.83 -11.77 0.64
N GLY A 129 17.08 -12.08 0.85
CA GLY A 129 18.13 -11.93 -0.14
C GLY A 129 18.10 -12.93 -1.29
N ASP A 130 19.08 -12.81 -2.18
CA ASP A 130 19.11 -13.50 -3.46
C ASP A 130 19.70 -14.94 -3.41
N ASN A 131 20.30 -15.35 -2.29
CA ASN A 131 20.86 -16.71 -2.22
C ASN A 131 19.76 -17.78 -2.25
N ARG A 132 19.96 -18.85 -3.02
CA ARG A 132 18.97 -19.90 -3.24
C ARG A 132 19.55 -21.30 -3.20
N GLN A 133 20.86 -21.44 -3.04
CA GLN A 133 21.55 -22.71 -3.22
C GLN A 133 22.48 -22.99 -2.04
N SER A 134 22.48 -24.26 -1.62
CA SER A 134 23.52 -24.79 -0.74
C SER A 134 24.87 -24.77 -1.47
N GLY A 135 25.93 -24.54 -0.73
CA GLY A 135 27.29 -24.44 -1.29
C GLY A 135 27.66 -23.05 -1.80
N GLN A 136 26.74 -22.10 -1.86
CA GLN A 136 27.02 -20.68 -2.04
C GLN A 136 26.91 -19.95 -0.70
N GLY A 137 27.89 -19.09 -0.39
CA GLY A 137 27.80 -18.20 0.76
C GLY A 137 26.75 -17.12 0.55
N PRO A 138 26.19 -16.54 1.62
CA PRO A 138 25.21 -15.46 1.52
C PRO A 138 25.77 -14.20 0.83
N PHE A 139 27.11 -14.07 0.77
CA PHE A 139 27.83 -12.96 0.15
C PHE A 139 28.15 -13.18 -1.33
N ASP A 140 28.04 -14.41 -1.83
CA ASP A 140 28.32 -14.74 -3.23
C ASP A 140 27.20 -14.29 -4.16
N ALA A 141 25.98 -14.22 -3.64
CA ALA A 141 24.86 -13.65 -4.37
C ALA A 141 25.06 -12.14 -4.57
N ARG A 142 25.02 -11.70 -5.83
CA ARG A 142 25.33 -10.30 -6.21
C ARG A 142 24.46 -9.28 -5.47
N GLY A 143 23.17 -9.54 -5.31
CA GLY A 143 22.25 -8.64 -4.61
C GLY A 143 22.59 -8.53 -3.13
N ASN A 144 22.84 -9.65 -2.45
CA ASN A 144 23.25 -9.66 -1.05
C ASN A 144 24.59 -8.91 -0.87
N SER A 145 25.57 -9.16 -1.75
CA SER A 145 26.87 -8.51 -1.71
C SER A 145 26.78 -6.99 -1.79
N ILE A 146 25.87 -6.44 -2.61
CA ILE A 146 25.75 -4.98 -2.73
C ILE A 146 25.09 -4.36 -1.50
N LEU A 147 24.08 -5.01 -0.92
CA LEU A 147 23.45 -4.56 0.33
C LEU A 147 24.46 -4.51 1.48
N LEU A 148 25.25 -5.56 1.62
CA LEU A 148 26.26 -5.67 2.69
C LEU A 148 27.40 -4.66 2.52
N ARG A 149 27.87 -4.42 1.30
CA ARG A 149 28.89 -3.38 1.04
C ARG A 149 28.40 -1.97 1.37
N CYS A 150 27.10 -1.73 1.32
CA CYS A 150 26.53 -0.44 1.67
C CYS A 150 26.17 -0.33 3.16
N GLN A 151 26.38 -1.36 3.97
CA GLN A 151 25.93 -1.40 5.37
C GLN A 151 26.50 -0.26 6.21
N SER A 152 27.80 0.06 6.08
CA SER A 152 28.45 1.15 6.82
C SER A 152 27.84 2.51 6.53
N TYR A 153 27.37 2.75 5.30
CA TYR A 153 26.72 4.01 4.94
C TYR A 153 25.42 4.28 5.73
N TYR A 154 24.75 3.23 6.21
CA TYR A 154 23.53 3.41 6.98
C TYR A 154 23.80 3.56 8.49
N SER A 155 24.84 2.93 9.00
CA SER A 155 25.17 2.93 10.43
C SER A 155 26.00 4.13 10.87
N GLU A 156 26.94 4.59 10.04
CA GLU A 156 27.90 5.64 10.38
C GLU A 156 27.36 7.04 10.06
N PRO A 157 27.25 7.94 11.05
CA PRO A 157 26.64 9.27 10.86
C PRO A 157 27.26 10.08 9.72
N GLY A 158 28.60 10.07 9.61
CA GLY A 158 29.34 10.81 8.58
C GLY A 158 29.16 10.27 7.16
N LEU A 159 28.70 9.02 7.02
CA LEU A 159 28.53 8.34 5.73
C LEU A 159 27.09 8.33 5.22
N ARG A 160 26.10 8.68 6.05
CA ARG A 160 24.66 8.58 5.69
C ARG A 160 24.30 9.31 4.41
N LYS A 161 24.91 10.44 4.11
CA LYS A 161 24.63 11.18 2.88
C LYS A 161 24.99 10.40 1.60
N PHE A 162 25.92 9.46 1.69
CA PHE A 162 26.33 8.60 0.58
C PHE A 162 25.48 7.34 0.47
N ALA A 163 24.72 7.01 1.52
CA ALA A 163 23.88 5.82 1.54
C ALA A 163 22.89 5.78 0.35
N PRO A 164 22.79 4.65 -0.36
CA PRO A 164 21.79 4.51 -1.41
C PRO A 164 20.39 4.39 -0.81
N PRO A 165 19.38 5.14 -1.30
CA PRO A 165 18.01 4.85 -0.94
C PRO A 165 17.64 3.46 -1.48
N ILE A 166 16.92 2.69 -0.66
CA ILE A 166 16.31 1.43 -1.07
C ILE A 166 14.87 1.71 -1.48
N LEU A 167 14.55 1.43 -2.74
CA LEU A 167 13.20 1.58 -3.30
C LEU A 167 12.56 0.20 -3.39
N LEU A 168 11.36 0.06 -2.86
CA LEU A 168 10.65 -1.21 -2.78
C LEU A 168 9.49 -1.24 -3.77
N PHE A 169 9.48 -2.28 -4.60
CA PHE A 169 8.42 -2.57 -5.56
C PHE A 169 7.81 -3.93 -5.26
N THR A 170 6.49 -4.02 -5.28
CA THR A 170 5.76 -5.27 -5.06
C THR A 170 5.00 -5.66 -6.31
N GLN A 171 5.07 -6.92 -6.69
CA GLN A 171 4.27 -7.41 -7.81
C GLN A 171 2.79 -7.29 -7.50
N ARG A 172 2.03 -6.80 -8.48
CA ARG A 172 0.57 -6.69 -8.40
C ARG A 172 -0.08 -7.39 -9.58
N GLU A 173 -1.23 -7.98 -9.32
CA GLU A 173 -2.14 -8.41 -10.37
C GLU A 173 -2.97 -7.23 -10.84
N THR A 174 -3.01 -7.02 -12.14
CA THR A 174 -3.81 -5.98 -12.77
C THR A 174 -4.50 -6.58 -14.00
N LEU A 175 -5.79 -6.36 -14.15
CA LEU A 175 -6.58 -6.88 -15.28
C LEU A 175 -6.50 -8.42 -15.44
N GLY A 176 -6.42 -9.17 -14.32
CA GLY A 176 -6.26 -10.63 -14.35
C GLY A 176 -4.87 -11.11 -14.77
N ASN A 177 -3.93 -10.20 -15.01
CA ASN A 177 -2.57 -10.52 -15.37
C ASN A 177 -1.61 -10.19 -14.22
N ARG A 178 -0.87 -11.21 -13.75
CA ARG A 178 0.17 -11.06 -12.74
C ARG A 178 1.51 -10.63 -13.32
N ALA A 179 1.72 -10.89 -14.60
CA ALA A 179 2.98 -10.57 -15.25
C ALA A 179 3.06 -9.07 -15.61
N GLY A 180 4.19 -8.47 -15.34
CA GLY A 180 4.52 -7.14 -15.83
C GLY A 180 4.02 -5.96 -14.99
N TYR A 181 3.29 -6.16 -13.90
CA TYR A 181 2.81 -5.06 -13.06
C TYR A 181 3.55 -4.98 -11.74
N ARG A 182 3.96 -3.77 -11.35
CA ARG A 182 4.70 -3.48 -10.13
C ARG A 182 4.12 -2.24 -9.44
N GLU A 183 3.86 -2.35 -8.16
CA GLU A 183 3.45 -1.24 -7.30
C GLU A 183 4.66 -0.67 -6.57
N PHE A 184 4.82 0.64 -6.58
CA PHE A 184 5.80 1.31 -5.74
C PHE A 184 5.32 1.29 -4.28
N SER A 185 5.95 0.48 -3.44
CA SER A 185 5.57 0.29 -2.04
C SER A 185 6.27 1.26 -1.08
N GLY A 186 7.18 2.10 -1.58
CA GLY A 186 7.88 3.09 -0.79
C GLY A 186 9.40 2.99 -0.87
N PHE A 187 10.07 3.74 -0.03
CA PHE A 187 11.53 3.76 0.06
C PHE A 187 11.98 3.85 1.52
N GLY A 188 13.20 3.42 1.78
CA GLY A 188 13.71 3.41 3.14
C GLY A 188 15.19 3.08 3.24
N VAL A 189 15.57 2.72 4.47
CA VAL A 189 16.93 2.28 4.79
C VAL A 189 16.89 0.93 5.51
N PRO A 190 17.92 0.09 5.34
CA PRO A 190 18.07 -1.11 6.14
C PRO A 190 18.45 -0.72 7.57
N THR A 191 17.78 -1.35 8.53
CA THR A 191 17.99 -1.14 9.96
C THR A 191 18.57 -2.36 10.64
N ARG A 192 18.41 -3.52 10.01
CA ARG A 192 18.97 -4.77 10.52
C ARG A 192 19.32 -5.71 9.39
N PHE A 193 20.48 -6.34 9.50
CA PHE A 193 20.94 -7.40 8.62
C PHE A 193 21.04 -8.68 9.43
N MET A 194 20.45 -9.76 8.94
CA MET A 194 20.42 -11.06 9.61
C MET A 194 20.82 -12.16 8.62
N LEU A 195 21.59 -13.12 9.08
CA LEU A 195 21.83 -14.36 8.34
C LEU A 195 20.88 -15.41 8.88
N VAL A 196 20.13 -16.04 7.98
CA VAL A 196 19.14 -17.06 8.32
C VAL A 196 19.42 -18.34 7.54
N SER A 197 19.19 -19.48 8.19
CA SER A 197 19.21 -20.77 7.50
C SER A 197 17.85 -21.00 6.84
N GLN A 198 17.87 -21.29 5.54
CA GLN A 198 16.69 -21.61 4.76
C GLN A 198 16.87 -22.98 4.10
N ARG A 199 15.75 -23.70 3.92
CA ARG A 199 15.75 -25.02 3.32
C ARG A 199 15.68 -24.89 1.81
N GLU A 200 16.52 -25.67 1.09
CA GLU A 200 16.41 -25.78 -0.35
C GLU A 200 15.09 -26.42 -0.78
N GLN A 201 14.71 -26.15 -2.01
CA GLN A 201 13.54 -26.71 -2.64
C GLN A 201 13.49 -28.26 -2.62
N SER A 202 14.61 -28.91 -2.81
CA SER A 202 14.72 -30.38 -2.71
C SER A 202 14.34 -30.90 -1.33
N GLY A 203 14.37 -30.06 -0.33
CA GLY A 203 14.07 -30.42 1.05
C GLY A 203 15.19 -31.15 1.79
N GLU A 204 16.31 -31.43 1.13
CA GLU A 204 17.41 -32.22 1.71
C GLU A 204 18.54 -31.34 2.26
N LYS A 205 18.71 -30.15 1.71
CA LYS A 205 19.83 -29.25 2.05
C LYS A 205 19.35 -27.92 2.57
N TYR A 206 20.24 -27.27 3.31
CA TYR A 206 20.04 -25.92 3.84
C TYR A 206 21.07 -24.98 3.22
N PHE A 207 20.69 -23.72 3.08
CA PHE A 207 21.59 -22.65 2.66
C PHE A 207 21.41 -21.44 3.59
N THR A 208 22.44 -20.61 3.68
CA THR A 208 22.38 -19.37 4.44
C THR A 208 21.99 -18.23 3.51
N ASN A 209 20.96 -17.48 3.87
CA ASN A 209 20.54 -16.30 3.14
C ASN A 209 20.62 -15.04 4.01
N LEU A 210 20.64 -13.89 3.36
CA LEU A 210 20.53 -12.59 3.99
C LEU A 210 19.07 -12.23 4.16
N VAL A 211 18.69 -11.73 5.34
CA VAL A 211 17.41 -11.08 5.58
C VAL A 211 17.67 -9.66 6.03
N VAL A 212 16.99 -8.72 5.41
CA VAL A 212 17.12 -7.30 5.68
C VAL A 212 15.81 -6.73 6.19
N GLU A 213 15.87 -6.16 7.37
CA GLU A 213 14.77 -5.38 7.93
C GLU A 213 14.94 -3.92 7.50
N LEU A 214 13.88 -3.35 6.94
CA LEU A 214 13.85 -2.00 6.41
C LEU A 214 12.90 -1.13 7.22
N THR A 215 13.33 0.08 7.55
CA THR A 215 12.40 1.15 7.95
C THR A 215 12.05 1.97 6.71
N LEU A 216 10.74 2.05 6.41
CA LEU A 216 10.22 2.82 5.29
C LEU A 216 9.88 4.23 5.74
N PHE A 217 10.32 5.21 4.96
CA PHE A 217 10.10 6.61 5.25
C PHE A 217 8.70 7.09 4.86
N ARG A 218 8.33 8.22 5.41
CA ARG A 218 7.08 8.93 5.10
C ARG A 218 7.33 9.93 3.97
N LEU A 219 6.28 10.16 3.19
CA LEU A 219 6.23 11.16 2.13
C LEU A 219 5.02 12.11 2.31
N ASP A 220 4.55 12.25 3.54
CA ASP A 220 3.40 13.10 3.88
C ASP A 220 3.64 14.60 3.58
N ILE A 221 4.87 15.08 3.68
CA ILE A 221 5.25 16.45 3.29
C ILE A 221 5.23 16.63 1.77
N GLU A 222 5.53 15.57 1.03
CA GLU A 222 5.59 15.52 -0.42
C GLU A 222 4.29 15.00 -1.05
N ASP A 223 3.14 15.10 -0.37
CA ASP A 223 1.84 14.59 -0.83
C ASP A 223 1.89 13.11 -1.29
N GLU A 224 2.60 12.28 -0.54
CA GLU A 224 2.87 10.87 -0.84
C GLU A 224 3.59 10.64 -2.18
N GLN A 225 4.29 11.65 -2.71
CA GLN A 225 5.02 11.59 -3.97
C GLN A 225 6.53 11.52 -3.75
N PHE A 226 7.18 10.55 -4.38
CA PHE A 226 8.62 10.42 -4.43
C PHE A 226 9.16 11.13 -5.68
N ASP A 227 10.09 12.06 -5.50
CA ASP A 227 10.69 12.80 -6.62
C ASP A 227 11.85 12.00 -7.23
N TRP A 228 11.63 11.44 -8.43
CA TRP A 228 12.63 10.64 -9.12
C TRP A 228 13.87 11.44 -9.55
N ARG A 229 13.76 12.77 -9.64
CA ARG A 229 14.92 13.64 -9.92
C ARG A 229 16.03 13.45 -8.88
N TRP A 230 15.70 13.02 -7.69
CA TRP A 230 16.71 12.68 -6.68
C TRP A 230 17.59 11.51 -7.13
N ILE A 231 17.01 10.45 -7.67
CA ILE A 231 17.75 9.30 -8.19
C ILE A 231 18.60 9.72 -9.40
N ASP A 232 18.07 10.54 -10.30
CA ASP A 232 18.81 11.04 -11.46
C ASP A 232 19.99 11.94 -11.04
N ALA A 233 19.81 12.81 -10.04
CA ALA A 233 20.89 13.60 -9.46
C ALA A 233 21.97 12.73 -8.84
N ARG A 234 21.59 11.65 -8.14
CA ARG A 234 22.53 10.69 -7.56
C ARG A 234 23.29 9.87 -8.62
N ARG A 235 22.71 9.67 -9.79
CA ARG A 235 23.34 9.00 -10.95
C ARG A 235 24.34 9.92 -11.68
N ASN A 236 24.24 11.21 -11.50
CA ASN A 236 25.16 12.18 -12.13
C ASN A 236 26.45 12.25 -11.32
N GLY A 237 27.53 11.67 -11.86
CA GLY A 237 28.84 11.67 -11.24
C GLY A 237 29.51 13.04 -11.14
N SER A 238 28.95 14.10 -11.75
CA SER A 238 29.42 15.48 -11.61
C SER A 238 28.78 16.22 -10.43
N LEU A 239 27.72 15.65 -9.84
CA LEU A 239 27.05 16.20 -8.65
C LEU A 239 27.50 15.40 -7.43
N ASP A 240 27.90 16.09 -6.37
CA ASP A 240 28.17 15.47 -5.07
C ASP A 240 26.88 15.05 -4.36
N ALA A 241 27.04 14.31 -3.26
CA ALA A 241 25.91 13.83 -2.48
C ALA A 241 25.08 14.98 -1.90
N ASP A 242 25.71 16.07 -1.46
CA ASP A 242 25.04 17.22 -0.85
C ASP A 242 24.19 17.97 -1.89
N ALA A 243 24.70 18.20 -3.10
CA ALA A 243 23.93 18.81 -4.19
C ALA A 243 22.73 17.94 -4.61
N ALA A 244 22.88 16.60 -4.58
CA ALA A 244 21.77 15.70 -4.88
C ALA A 244 20.66 15.73 -3.80
N LEU A 245 20.98 16.04 -2.53
CA LEU A 245 20.03 16.06 -1.42
C LEU A 245 18.92 17.12 -1.58
N ARG A 246 19.09 18.11 -2.44
CA ARG A 246 18.02 19.10 -2.73
C ARG A 246 16.72 18.47 -3.22
N PHE A 247 16.81 17.32 -3.88
CA PHE A 247 15.65 16.56 -4.37
C PHE A 247 15.22 15.43 -3.43
N ALA A 248 15.99 15.17 -2.37
CA ALA A 248 15.68 14.12 -1.43
C ALA A 248 14.41 14.44 -0.62
N PRO A 249 13.59 13.45 -0.30
CA PRO A 249 12.44 13.65 0.60
C PRO A 249 12.86 14.20 1.96
N ALA A 250 11.95 14.96 2.60
CA ALA A 250 12.20 15.58 3.90
C ALA A 250 12.59 14.56 4.97
N ALA A 251 11.93 13.38 4.98
CA ALA A 251 12.23 12.32 5.91
C ALA A 251 13.65 11.75 5.74
N TRP A 252 14.17 11.69 4.50
CA TRP A 252 15.56 11.29 4.23
C TRP A 252 16.58 12.30 4.76
N ARG A 253 16.35 13.60 4.48
CA ARG A 253 17.22 14.68 5.01
C ARG A 253 17.24 14.68 6.53
N LEU A 254 16.08 14.43 7.17
CA LEU A 254 15.98 14.31 8.62
C LEU A 254 16.77 13.11 9.15
N TRP A 255 16.69 11.97 8.47
CA TRP A 255 17.46 10.79 8.85
C TRP A 255 18.98 11.00 8.74
N ILE A 256 19.46 11.67 7.71
CA ILE A 256 20.90 12.00 7.61
C ILE A 256 21.32 12.77 8.85
N LYS A 257 20.53 13.73 9.30
CA LYS A 257 20.83 14.61 10.43
C LYS A 257 20.69 13.91 11.79
N GLU A 258 19.58 13.20 12.00
CA GLU A 258 19.18 12.69 13.31
C GLU A 258 19.39 11.17 13.48
N GLY A 259 19.60 10.44 12.38
CA GLY A 259 19.85 9.00 12.40
C GLY A 259 18.73 8.18 13.01
N GLU A 260 19.07 7.42 14.05
CA GLU A 260 18.16 6.47 14.69
C GLU A 260 16.90 7.15 15.25
N ILE A 261 17.01 8.38 15.73
CA ILE A 261 15.84 9.14 16.25
C ILE A 261 14.79 9.33 15.15
N ALA A 262 15.21 9.64 13.94
CA ALA A 262 14.30 9.77 12.80
C ALA A 262 13.67 8.42 12.42
N LEU A 263 14.42 7.33 12.49
CA LEU A 263 13.91 5.97 12.23
C LEU A 263 12.90 5.54 13.30
N GLU A 264 13.15 5.83 14.57
CA GLU A 264 12.20 5.56 15.64
C GLU A 264 10.86 6.28 15.43
N ARG A 265 10.89 7.52 14.94
CA ARG A 265 9.65 8.24 14.55
C ARG A 265 8.92 7.54 13.42
N CYS A 266 9.62 6.96 12.45
CA CYS A 266 9.00 6.17 11.39
C CYS A 266 8.42 4.86 11.92
N ARG A 267 9.13 4.15 12.81
CA ARG A 267 8.66 2.89 13.41
C ARG A 267 7.44 3.08 14.31
N ARG A 268 7.32 4.23 14.96
CA ARG A 268 6.12 4.61 15.74
C ARG A 268 4.96 5.07 14.88
N ARG A 269 5.10 4.90 13.58
CA ARG A 269 4.04 5.23 12.64
C ARG A 269 2.82 4.36 12.93
N VAL A 270 1.77 5.03 13.35
CA VAL A 270 0.45 4.40 13.40
C VAL A 270 -0.18 4.58 12.03
N SER A 271 -0.70 3.51 11.47
CA SER A 271 -1.49 3.60 10.25
C SER A 271 -2.59 4.64 10.45
N ARG A 272 -2.57 5.69 9.65
CA ARG A 272 -3.63 6.70 9.62
C ARG A 272 -4.48 6.45 8.39
N LEU A 273 -5.75 6.71 8.53
CA LEU A 273 -6.63 6.75 7.37
C LEU A 273 -6.15 7.91 6.47
N HIS A 274 -5.72 7.58 5.25
CA HIS A 274 -5.39 8.60 4.26
C HIS A 274 -6.67 9.10 3.60
N VAL A 275 -6.78 10.40 3.46
CA VAL A 275 -7.86 11.02 2.70
C VAL A 275 -7.55 10.85 1.21
N VAL A 276 -8.33 10.00 0.55
CA VAL A 276 -8.14 9.65 -0.86
C VAL A 276 -9.22 10.36 -1.70
N PRO A 277 -8.86 11.06 -2.80
CA PRO A 277 -9.84 11.66 -3.69
C PRO A 277 -10.85 10.63 -4.22
N PRO A 278 -12.15 10.98 -4.40
CA PRO A 278 -13.15 10.03 -4.90
C PRO A 278 -12.79 9.35 -6.23
N ALA A 279 -12.10 10.06 -7.13
CA ALA A 279 -11.66 9.50 -8.40
C ALA A 279 -10.65 8.35 -8.24
N GLU A 280 -9.81 8.38 -7.20
CA GLU A 280 -8.83 7.34 -6.91
C GLU A 280 -9.42 6.15 -6.13
N GLN A 281 -10.66 6.27 -5.67
CA GLN A 281 -11.39 5.22 -4.94
C GLN A 281 -12.25 4.35 -5.87
N MET A 282 -12.46 4.79 -7.10
CA MET A 282 -13.27 4.07 -8.08
C MET A 282 -12.45 2.98 -8.77
N ALA A 283 -13.14 1.97 -9.28
CA ALA A 283 -12.51 0.94 -10.10
C ALA A 283 -11.83 1.55 -11.34
N LEU A 284 -10.67 0.98 -11.70
CA LEU A 284 -9.95 1.42 -12.88
C LEU A 284 -10.75 1.12 -14.16
N PRO A 285 -10.68 2.01 -15.18
CA PRO A 285 -11.34 1.75 -16.45
C PRO A 285 -10.99 0.39 -17.07
N GLY A 286 -11.96 -0.26 -17.67
CA GLY A 286 -11.76 -1.55 -18.33
C GLY A 286 -12.35 -2.73 -17.55
N ALA A 287 -11.54 -3.75 -17.21
CA ALA A 287 -12.03 -4.97 -16.58
C ALA A 287 -12.53 -4.74 -15.14
N ASP A 288 -11.90 -3.85 -14.42
CA ASP A 288 -12.28 -3.54 -13.04
C ASP A 288 -13.61 -2.82 -12.98
N GLU A 289 -13.79 -1.85 -13.86
CA GLU A 289 -15.05 -1.13 -14.00
C GLU A 289 -16.20 -2.06 -14.41
N ARG A 290 -15.94 -3.03 -15.31
CA ARG A 290 -16.95 -4.04 -15.68
C ARG A 290 -17.37 -4.90 -14.51
N ILE A 291 -16.42 -5.38 -13.69
CA ILE A 291 -16.71 -6.15 -12.46
C ILE A 291 -17.60 -5.34 -11.53
N LEU A 292 -17.21 -4.08 -11.26
CA LEU A 292 -17.98 -3.22 -10.36
C LEU A 292 -19.38 -2.90 -10.89
N HIS A 293 -19.47 -2.69 -12.20
CA HIS A 293 -20.76 -2.49 -12.88
C HIS A 293 -21.65 -3.73 -12.77
N GLU A 294 -21.11 -4.91 -13.03
CA GLU A 294 -21.84 -6.19 -12.90
C GLU A 294 -22.33 -6.42 -11.48
N VAL A 295 -21.50 -6.16 -10.46
CA VAL A 295 -21.91 -6.21 -9.04
C VAL A 295 -23.05 -5.23 -8.77
N SER A 296 -22.92 -3.98 -9.22
CA SER A 296 -23.93 -2.95 -8.98
C SER A 296 -25.26 -3.27 -9.68
N THR A 297 -25.19 -3.81 -10.89
CA THR A 297 -26.37 -4.23 -11.68
C THR A 297 -27.04 -5.44 -11.04
N TYR A 298 -26.26 -6.43 -10.61
CA TYR A 298 -26.78 -7.62 -9.95
C TYR A 298 -27.59 -7.29 -8.69
N PHE A 299 -27.18 -6.31 -7.91
CA PHE A 299 -27.85 -5.90 -6.68
C PHE A 299 -28.80 -4.70 -6.85
N ALA A 300 -29.03 -4.18 -8.05
CA ALA A 300 -29.83 -2.96 -8.28
C ALA A 300 -31.22 -3.03 -7.63
N ASP A 301 -31.96 -4.13 -7.86
CA ASP A 301 -33.31 -4.34 -7.34
C ASP A 301 -33.36 -5.05 -5.97
N ARG A 302 -32.21 -5.50 -5.47
CA ARG A 302 -32.06 -6.27 -4.23
C ARG A 302 -30.88 -5.80 -3.39
N ARG A 303 -30.76 -4.49 -3.20
CA ARG A 303 -29.61 -3.83 -2.55
C ARG A 303 -29.23 -4.41 -1.19
N HIS A 304 -30.23 -4.88 -0.43
CA HIS A 304 -30.02 -5.54 0.86
C HIS A 304 -29.18 -6.83 0.75
N MET A 305 -29.25 -7.55 -0.37
CA MET A 305 -28.47 -8.77 -0.54
C MET A 305 -26.97 -8.48 -0.76
N PHE A 306 -26.62 -7.23 -1.11
CA PHE A 306 -25.24 -6.79 -1.16
C PHE A 306 -24.53 -6.90 0.20
N GLU A 307 -25.27 -6.88 1.30
CA GLU A 307 -24.74 -7.06 2.66
C GLU A 307 -24.00 -8.40 2.83
N GLY A 308 -24.46 -9.45 2.13
CA GLY A 308 -23.77 -10.73 2.09
C GLY A 308 -22.38 -10.61 1.48
N LEU A 309 -22.28 -10.05 0.27
CA LEU A 309 -20.99 -9.80 -0.37
C LEU A 309 -20.11 -8.84 0.44
N ALA A 310 -20.71 -7.78 0.98
CA ALA A 310 -20.00 -6.79 1.78
C ALA A 310 -19.36 -7.40 3.03
N SER A 311 -20.07 -8.30 3.72
CA SER A 311 -19.54 -9.01 4.89
C SER A 311 -18.37 -9.93 4.52
N LEU A 312 -18.39 -10.59 3.35
CA LEU A 312 -17.28 -11.38 2.84
C LEU A 312 -16.05 -10.49 2.54
N ILE A 313 -16.27 -9.39 1.85
CA ILE A 313 -15.19 -8.44 1.54
C ILE A 313 -14.60 -7.85 2.84
N ALA A 314 -15.43 -7.48 3.81
CA ALA A 314 -14.99 -7.00 5.11
C ALA A 314 -14.12 -8.05 5.84
N GLN A 315 -14.55 -9.31 5.89
CA GLN A 315 -13.78 -10.41 6.47
C GLN A 315 -12.39 -10.51 5.83
N ARG A 316 -12.32 -10.46 4.52
CA ARG A 316 -11.04 -10.57 3.78
C ARG A 316 -10.12 -9.38 4.01
N VAL A 317 -10.66 -8.17 4.03
CA VAL A 317 -9.89 -6.93 4.28
C VAL A 317 -9.32 -6.89 5.69
N ILE A 318 -10.09 -7.34 6.68
CA ILE A 318 -9.67 -7.43 8.08
C ILE A 318 -8.62 -8.54 8.25
N GLY A 319 -8.79 -9.67 7.56
CA GLY A 319 -7.80 -10.74 7.49
C GLY A 319 -8.00 -11.85 8.51
N LEU A 320 -6.88 -12.51 8.85
CA LEU A 320 -6.88 -13.69 9.73
C LEU A 320 -7.50 -13.39 11.09
N GLY A 321 -8.33 -14.33 11.56
CA GLY A 321 -9.05 -14.21 12.83
C GLY A 321 -10.43 -13.57 12.70
N CYS A 322 -10.74 -12.93 11.57
CA CYS A 322 -12.06 -12.39 11.32
C CYS A 322 -13.05 -13.48 10.83
N LYS A 323 -14.18 -13.56 11.48
CA LYS A 323 -15.26 -14.50 11.14
C LYS A 323 -16.52 -13.71 10.80
N ARG A 324 -17.18 -14.12 9.72
CA ARG A 324 -18.50 -13.60 9.41
C ARG A 324 -19.50 -14.10 10.46
N GLY A 325 -20.36 -13.22 10.91
CA GLY A 325 -21.47 -13.55 11.79
C GLY A 325 -22.75 -13.67 10.98
N TRP A 326 -23.59 -12.65 11.03
CA TRP A 326 -24.89 -12.62 10.39
C TRP A 326 -25.17 -11.26 9.74
N VAL A 327 -26.23 -11.20 8.94
CA VAL A 327 -26.81 -9.97 8.40
C VAL A 327 -28.10 -9.64 9.16
N THR A 328 -28.39 -8.35 9.30
CA THR A 328 -29.53 -7.87 10.10
C THR A 328 -30.79 -7.73 9.24
N LYS A 329 -31.96 -7.73 9.87
CA LYS A 329 -33.25 -7.49 9.17
C LYS A 329 -33.39 -6.03 8.74
N ARG A 330 -34.08 -5.81 7.62
CA ARG A 330 -34.31 -4.51 6.96
C ARG A 330 -34.97 -3.41 7.82
N SER A 331 -35.60 -3.71 8.94
CA SER A 331 -36.31 -2.73 9.75
C SER A 331 -35.93 -2.83 11.22
N GLY A 332 -35.56 -1.69 11.81
CA GLY A 332 -35.22 -1.60 13.22
C GLY A 332 -33.73 -1.87 13.56
N ASP A 333 -32.89 -2.09 12.57
CA ASP A 333 -31.46 -2.41 12.72
C ASP A 333 -30.58 -1.21 13.12
N GLY A 334 -31.18 -0.02 13.14
CA GLY A 334 -30.47 1.21 13.52
C GLY A 334 -29.29 1.58 12.61
N GLY A 335 -29.21 0.99 11.40
CA GLY A 335 -28.15 1.28 10.42
C GLY A 335 -26.93 0.35 10.53
N VAL A 336 -27.11 -0.84 11.06
CA VAL A 336 -26.13 -1.94 11.02
C VAL A 336 -26.65 -2.99 10.06
N ASP A 337 -25.88 -3.34 9.05
CA ASP A 337 -26.31 -4.26 7.99
C ASP A 337 -25.72 -5.66 8.19
N PHE A 338 -24.51 -5.76 8.77
CA PHE A 338 -23.91 -7.05 9.12
C PHE A 338 -23.00 -6.96 10.34
N VAL A 339 -22.75 -8.13 10.95
CA VAL A 339 -21.88 -8.26 12.11
C VAL A 339 -20.81 -9.30 11.82
N CYS A 340 -19.57 -8.98 12.19
CA CYS A 340 -18.46 -9.92 12.19
C CYS A 340 -17.79 -9.93 13.56
N ARG A 341 -16.96 -10.95 13.79
CA ARG A 341 -16.14 -11.09 14.99
C ARG A 341 -14.68 -11.21 14.59
N LEU A 342 -13.81 -10.45 15.23
CA LEU A 342 -12.37 -10.57 15.11
C LEU A 342 -11.81 -11.16 16.40
N ASP A 343 -11.17 -12.32 16.32
CA ASP A 343 -10.48 -12.93 17.44
C ASP A 343 -9.02 -12.48 17.44
N LEU A 344 -8.62 -11.70 18.46
CA LEU A 344 -7.25 -11.25 18.68
C LEU A 344 -6.56 -12.16 19.70
N GLY A 345 -5.30 -12.50 19.45
CA GLY A 345 -4.54 -13.41 20.31
C GLY A 345 -4.81 -14.88 20.03
N SER A 346 -4.28 -15.74 20.88
CA SER A 346 -4.40 -17.21 20.77
C SER A 346 -4.72 -17.83 22.12
N ASP A 347 -5.21 -19.05 22.08
CA ASP A 347 -5.51 -19.88 23.25
C ASP A 347 -6.40 -19.16 24.28
N PHE A 348 -6.03 -19.20 25.56
CA PHE A 348 -6.77 -18.55 26.64
C PHE A 348 -6.65 -17.01 26.65
N SER A 349 -5.67 -16.45 25.92
CA SER A 349 -5.46 -15.00 25.79
C SER A 349 -6.25 -14.38 24.64
N ARG A 350 -7.25 -15.07 24.11
CA ARG A 350 -8.09 -14.58 23.02
C ARG A 350 -9.05 -13.49 23.49
N VAL A 351 -9.05 -12.37 22.77
CA VAL A 351 -9.99 -11.28 22.96
C VAL A 351 -10.88 -11.17 21.73
N PRO A 352 -12.20 -11.44 21.83
CA PRO A 352 -13.10 -11.22 20.73
C PRO A 352 -13.44 -9.73 20.61
N VAL A 353 -13.38 -9.21 19.38
CA VAL A 353 -13.75 -7.83 19.02
C VAL A 353 -14.96 -7.85 18.11
N VAL A 354 -15.98 -7.10 18.48
CA VAL A 354 -17.18 -6.93 17.65
C VAL A 354 -16.89 -5.99 16.48
N ILE A 355 -17.32 -6.39 15.29
CA ILE A 355 -17.24 -5.58 14.10
C ILE A 355 -18.63 -5.33 13.59
N LEU A 356 -19.03 -4.05 13.53
CA LEU A 356 -20.31 -3.64 12.93
C LEU A 356 -20.06 -3.16 11.51
N GLY A 357 -20.83 -3.70 10.57
CA GLY A 357 -20.73 -3.38 9.16
C GLY A 357 -21.94 -2.62 8.62
N GLN A 358 -21.69 -1.67 7.74
CA GLN A 358 -22.69 -1.03 6.90
C GLN A 358 -22.30 -1.17 5.44
N ALA A 359 -23.29 -1.41 4.57
CA ALA A 359 -23.11 -1.68 3.16
C ALA A 359 -24.01 -0.79 2.30
N LYS A 360 -23.43 -0.14 1.27
CA LYS A 360 -24.18 0.69 0.34
C LYS A 360 -23.78 0.51 -1.10
N CYS A 361 -24.75 0.31 -1.99
CA CYS A 361 -24.57 0.38 -3.43
C CYS A 361 -24.84 1.81 -3.91
N GLU A 362 -23.95 2.76 -3.59
CA GLU A 362 -24.08 4.17 -3.93
C GLU A 362 -22.77 4.71 -4.49
N ARG A 363 -22.87 5.70 -5.40
CA ARG A 363 -21.70 6.29 -6.04
C ARG A 363 -20.83 7.10 -5.06
N LEU A 364 -21.44 7.76 -4.09
CA LEU A 364 -20.72 8.60 -3.12
C LEU A 364 -21.40 8.52 -1.74
N VAL A 365 -20.65 8.10 -0.75
CA VAL A 365 -21.08 8.03 0.65
C VAL A 365 -20.81 9.34 1.36
N SER A 366 -21.81 9.88 2.04
CA SER A 366 -21.75 11.13 2.79
C SER A 366 -21.38 10.94 4.26
N GLY A 367 -21.00 12.03 4.95
CA GLY A 367 -20.74 12.03 6.39
C GLY A 367 -21.94 11.57 7.23
N LYS A 368 -23.17 11.88 6.81
CA LYS A 368 -24.39 11.43 7.52
C LYS A 368 -24.51 9.90 7.59
N ASP A 369 -24.04 9.22 6.57
CA ASP A 369 -24.10 7.76 6.52
C ASP A 369 -23.05 7.16 7.47
N LEU A 370 -21.84 7.72 7.49
CA LEU A 370 -20.81 7.32 8.43
C LEU A 370 -21.18 7.63 9.87
N ALA A 371 -21.78 8.78 10.15
CA ALA A 371 -22.22 9.17 11.47
C ALA A 371 -23.23 8.17 12.08
N ARG A 372 -24.10 7.56 11.25
CA ARG A 372 -25.04 6.51 11.71
C ARG A 372 -24.31 5.27 12.19
N LEU A 373 -23.30 4.80 11.47
CA LEU A 373 -22.48 3.67 11.89
C LEU A 373 -21.71 4.01 13.16
N VAL A 374 -21.05 5.17 13.18
CA VAL A 374 -20.28 5.64 14.33
C VAL A 374 -21.11 5.71 15.59
N ALA A 375 -22.34 6.23 15.51
CA ALA A 375 -23.27 6.32 16.65
C ALA A 375 -23.66 4.96 17.26
N ARG A 376 -23.37 3.85 16.57
CA ARG A 376 -23.63 2.48 17.06
C ARG A 376 -22.41 1.80 17.64
N LEU A 377 -21.23 2.35 17.41
CA LEU A 377 -19.99 1.77 17.92
C LEU A 377 -19.92 1.96 19.44
N GLN A 378 -19.74 0.86 20.13
CA GLN A 378 -19.43 0.85 21.55
C GLN A 378 -17.90 0.83 21.74
N ARG A 379 -17.46 1.09 22.97
CA ARG A 379 -16.04 1.07 23.31
C ARG A 379 -15.43 -0.30 23.00
N GLY A 380 -14.36 -0.32 22.22
CA GLY A 380 -13.66 -1.54 21.80
C GLY A 380 -14.24 -2.20 20.54
N TRP A 381 -15.29 -1.66 19.95
CA TRP A 381 -15.85 -2.14 18.70
C TRP A 381 -15.18 -1.46 17.49
N ILE A 382 -15.22 -2.11 16.35
CA ILE A 382 -14.72 -1.60 15.07
C ILE A 382 -15.88 -1.47 14.10
N GLY A 383 -15.95 -0.32 13.41
CA GLY A 383 -16.86 -0.11 12.31
C GLY A 383 -16.23 -0.53 10.98
N VAL A 384 -17.04 -1.03 10.05
CA VAL A 384 -16.67 -1.27 8.66
C VAL A 384 -17.75 -0.70 7.75
N PHE A 385 -17.37 0.16 6.84
CA PHE A 385 -18.27 0.69 5.83
C PHE A 385 -17.84 0.23 4.44
N VAL A 386 -18.73 -0.49 3.74
CA VAL A 386 -18.46 -1.03 2.40
C VAL A 386 -19.36 -0.33 1.38
N THR A 387 -18.76 0.21 0.31
CA THR A 387 -19.52 0.84 -0.77
C THR A 387 -18.98 0.49 -2.14
N THR A 388 -19.88 0.29 -3.10
CA THR A 388 -19.49 0.16 -4.53
C THR A 388 -18.96 1.47 -5.11
N GLY A 389 -19.13 2.59 -4.43
CA GLY A 389 -18.66 3.90 -4.82
C GLY A 389 -17.43 4.37 -4.07
N ALA A 390 -17.44 5.66 -3.74
CA ALA A 390 -16.38 6.37 -3.05
C ALA A 390 -16.89 7.05 -1.77
N PHE A 391 -15.98 7.37 -0.87
CA PHE A 391 -16.24 8.22 0.30
C PHE A 391 -15.87 9.66 -0.02
N SER A 392 -16.70 10.61 0.41
CA SER A 392 -16.39 12.02 0.25
C SER A 392 -15.12 12.39 1.04
N ARG A 393 -14.42 13.45 0.62
CA ARG A 393 -13.26 13.95 1.34
C ARG A 393 -13.62 14.33 2.77
N ALA A 394 -14.70 15.09 2.95
CA ALA A 394 -15.15 15.52 4.26
C ALA A 394 -15.47 14.37 5.22
N SER A 395 -16.09 13.30 4.70
CA SER A 395 -16.37 12.09 5.49
C SER A 395 -15.11 11.38 6.01
N GLN A 396 -14.06 11.36 5.19
CA GLN A 396 -12.78 10.76 5.57
C GLN A 396 -12.05 11.63 6.58
N GLU A 397 -12.05 12.95 6.39
CA GLU A 397 -11.43 13.93 7.31
C GLU A 397 -12.08 13.85 8.69
N GLU A 398 -13.40 13.79 8.78
CA GLU A 398 -14.15 13.65 10.04
C GLU A 398 -13.74 12.38 10.81
N LEU A 399 -13.64 11.23 10.13
CA LEU A 399 -13.17 9.99 10.78
C LEU A 399 -11.75 10.09 11.31
N VAL A 400 -10.86 10.80 10.60
CA VAL A 400 -9.47 10.99 11.03
C VAL A 400 -9.38 11.92 12.22
N GLU A 401 -10.12 13.03 12.21
CA GLU A 401 -10.12 14.05 13.27
C GLU A 401 -10.70 13.48 14.56
N ASP A 402 -11.83 12.79 14.47
CA ASP A 402 -12.54 12.21 15.62
C ASP A 402 -11.96 10.87 16.08
N LYS A 403 -11.00 10.33 15.32
CA LYS A 403 -10.31 9.05 15.63
C LYS A 403 -11.25 7.85 15.79
N TYR A 404 -12.33 7.83 15.03
CA TYR A 404 -13.24 6.69 15.05
C TYR A 404 -12.59 5.44 14.44
N PRO A 405 -12.73 4.26 15.06
CA PRO A 405 -12.18 3.01 14.57
C PRO A 405 -13.06 2.44 13.44
N VAL A 406 -13.06 3.08 12.29
CA VAL A 406 -13.87 2.68 11.12
C VAL A 406 -12.97 2.38 9.93
N ILE A 407 -13.15 1.19 9.34
CA ILE A 407 -12.50 0.75 8.12
C ILE A 407 -13.39 1.12 6.93
N LEU A 408 -12.85 1.87 5.97
CA LEU A 408 -13.54 2.25 4.75
C LEU A 408 -13.13 1.33 3.59
N ILE A 409 -14.10 0.72 2.93
CA ILE A 409 -13.92 -0.17 1.79
C ILE A 409 -14.68 0.39 0.60
N ASN A 410 -13.95 0.93 -0.37
CA ASN A 410 -14.47 1.57 -1.57
C ASN A 410 -14.60 0.59 -2.75
N GLY A 411 -15.14 1.07 -3.87
CA GLY A 411 -15.36 0.26 -5.07
C GLY A 411 -14.09 -0.37 -5.63
N GLN A 412 -12.96 0.34 -5.65
CA GLN A 412 -11.68 -0.21 -6.08
C GLN A 412 -11.23 -1.38 -5.19
N ARG A 413 -11.39 -1.25 -3.87
CA ARG A 413 -11.04 -2.32 -2.93
C ARG A 413 -11.95 -3.54 -3.10
N ILE A 414 -13.23 -3.35 -3.32
CA ILE A 414 -14.18 -4.45 -3.59
C ILE A 414 -13.73 -5.25 -4.80
N VAL A 415 -13.44 -4.59 -5.92
CA VAL A 415 -13.00 -5.27 -7.15
C VAL A 415 -11.71 -6.05 -6.92
N ARG A 416 -10.75 -5.48 -6.19
CA ARG A 416 -9.50 -6.16 -5.85
C ARG A 416 -9.75 -7.46 -5.08
N GLU A 417 -10.61 -7.42 -4.05
CA GLU A 417 -10.93 -8.62 -3.27
C GLU A 417 -11.69 -9.66 -4.10
N ILE A 418 -12.68 -9.23 -4.90
CA ILE A 418 -13.41 -10.11 -5.82
C ILE A 418 -12.43 -10.84 -6.74
N ARG A 419 -11.50 -10.14 -7.38
CA ARG A 419 -10.52 -10.76 -8.26
C ARG A 419 -9.68 -11.82 -7.56
N MET A 420 -9.26 -11.53 -6.34
CA MET A 420 -8.51 -12.51 -5.55
C MET A 420 -9.37 -13.75 -5.25
N ILE A 421 -10.64 -13.59 -4.92
CA ILE A 421 -11.57 -14.71 -4.69
C ILE A 421 -11.69 -15.55 -5.97
N LEU A 422 -12.03 -14.91 -7.10
CA LEU A 422 -12.22 -15.61 -8.38
C LEU A 422 -10.97 -16.39 -8.78
N ALA A 423 -9.78 -15.78 -8.59
CA ALA A 423 -8.51 -16.41 -8.93
C ALA A 423 -8.14 -17.59 -8.00
N MET A 424 -8.44 -17.45 -6.70
CA MET A 424 -8.10 -18.49 -5.70
C MET A 424 -9.06 -19.67 -5.77
N GLU A 425 -10.35 -19.41 -5.98
CA GLU A 425 -11.39 -20.45 -5.94
C GLU A 425 -11.73 -21.01 -7.32
N GLY A 426 -11.28 -20.39 -8.41
CA GLY A 426 -11.55 -20.83 -9.78
C GLY A 426 -13.03 -20.69 -10.20
N ILE A 427 -13.76 -19.75 -9.58
CA ILE A 427 -15.18 -19.50 -9.84
C ILE A 427 -15.39 -18.26 -10.69
N THR A 428 -16.56 -18.15 -11.32
CA THR A 428 -16.98 -16.96 -12.05
C THR A 428 -17.57 -15.91 -11.11
N LEU A 429 -17.66 -14.65 -11.57
CA LEU A 429 -18.31 -13.58 -10.82
C LEU A 429 -19.79 -13.91 -10.54
N ALA A 430 -20.51 -14.43 -11.52
CA ALA A 430 -21.91 -14.84 -11.33
C ALA A 430 -22.07 -15.88 -10.21
N GLN A 431 -21.23 -16.91 -10.18
CA GLN A 431 -21.24 -17.93 -9.12
C GLN A 431 -20.94 -17.32 -7.74
N LEU A 432 -20.01 -16.38 -7.67
CA LEU A 432 -19.72 -15.66 -6.42
C LEU A 432 -20.95 -14.87 -5.94
N LEU A 433 -21.58 -14.11 -6.82
CA LEU A 433 -22.74 -13.27 -6.47
C LEU A 433 -23.96 -14.12 -6.03
N GLU A 434 -24.21 -15.25 -6.71
CA GLU A 434 -25.26 -16.21 -6.32
C GLU A 434 -24.95 -16.83 -4.95
N ARG A 435 -23.71 -17.27 -4.72
CA ARG A 435 -23.28 -17.82 -3.44
C ARG A 435 -23.49 -16.84 -2.29
N GLU A 436 -23.10 -15.59 -2.48
CA GLU A 436 -23.22 -14.57 -1.43
C GLU A 436 -24.67 -14.14 -1.21
N SER A 437 -25.50 -14.20 -2.23
CA SER A 437 -26.95 -14.02 -2.10
C SER A 437 -27.59 -15.16 -1.30
N ALA A 438 -27.23 -16.40 -1.57
CA ALA A 438 -27.68 -17.56 -0.79
C ALA A 438 -27.21 -17.47 0.67
N TRP A 439 -25.93 -17.07 0.89
CA TRP A 439 -25.38 -16.85 2.22
C TRP A 439 -26.16 -15.77 2.98
N TYR A 440 -26.53 -14.66 2.32
CA TYR A 440 -27.37 -13.61 2.91
C TYR A 440 -28.66 -14.20 3.48
N HIS A 441 -29.42 -14.99 2.70
CA HIS A 441 -30.66 -15.58 3.14
C HIS A 441 -30.49 -16.56 4.30
N ALA A 442 -29.44 -17.36 4.27
CA ALA A 442 -29.17 -18.36 5.31
C ALA A 442 -28.74 -17.74 6.65
N ASN A 443 -28.17 -16.51 6.62
CA ASN A 443 -27.65 -15.85 7.80
C ASN A 443 -28.40 -14.56 8.18
N LEU A 444 -29.61 -14.38 7.67
CA LEU A 444 -30.46 -13.28 8.01
C LEU A 444 -31.08 -13.52 9.39
N GLN A 445 -30.72 -12.73 10.39
CA GLN A 445 -31.19 -12.85 11.75
C GLN A 445 -31.92 -11.59 12.23
N PRO A 446 -33.06 -11.74 12.97
CA PRO A 446 -33.66 -10.64 13.67
C PRO A 446 -32.87 -10.36 14.96
N VAL A 447 -31.84 -9.56 14.87
CA VAL A 447 -31.02 -9.23 16.04
C VAL A 447 -31.45 -7.87 16.58
N GLU A 448 -31.82 -7.83 17.85
CA GLU A 448 -31.91 -6.58 18.59
C GLU A 448 -30.46 -6.07 18.84
N PRO A 449 -30.16 -4.80 18.53
CA PRO A 449 -28.81 -4.25 18.71
C PRO A 449 -28.25 -4.44 20.14
N SER A 450 -29.09 -4.50 21.15
CA SER A 450 -28.71 -4.74 22.54
C SER A 450 -28.14 -6.14 22.82
N ARG A 451 -28.48 -7.13 21.99
CA ARG A 451 -28.00 -8.52 22.13
C ARG A 451 -26.75 -8.82 21.31
N ILE A 452 -26.39 -7.95 20.38
CA ILE A 452 -25.24 -8.19 19.49
C ILE A 452 -23.98 -8.51 20.29
N LEU A 453 -23.73 -7.77 21.36
CA LEU A 453 -22.53 -7.96 22.19
C LEU A 453 -22.51 -9.37 22.81
N ASP A 454 -23.57 -9.76 23.47
CA ASP A 454 -23.66 -11.04 24.17
C ASP A 454 -23.56 -12.21 23.19
N ASP A 455 -24.24 -12.13 22.06
CA ASP A 455 -24.25 -13.16 21.04
C ASP A 455 -22.87 -13.33 20.37
N VAL A 456 -22.19 -12.22 20.08
CA VAL A 456 -20.84 -12.26 19.47
C VAL A 456 -19.80 -12.70 20.48
N MET A 457 -19.87 -12.20 21.72
CA MET A 457 -18.85 -12.44 22.76
C MET A 457 -18.98 -13.81 23.38
N PHE A 458 -20.21 -14.27 23.64
CA PHE A 458 -20.46 -15.47 24.42
C PHE A 458 -21.06 -16.64 23.62
N GLY A 459 -21.40 -16.40 22.35
CA GLY A 459 -21.90 -17.45 21.46
C GLY A 459 -23.30 -17.99 21.84
N THR A 460 -24.11 -17.18 22.51
CA THR A 460 -25.45 -17.59 22.98
C THR A 460 -26.44 -17.83 21.85
N ALA A 461 -26.23 -17.21 20.67
CA ALA A 461 -27.11 -17.42 19.49
C ALA A 461 -27.04 -18.83 18.90
N LEU A 462 -26.02 -19.63 19.23
CA LEU A 462 -25.89 -21.01 18.73
C LEU A 462 -26.59 -22.06 19.59
N LYS A 463 -27.14 -21.70 20.73
CA LYS A 463 -27.85 -22.65 21.62
C LYS A 463 -29.37 -22.77 21.41
N ALA A 464 -29.94 -21.90 20.58
CA ALA A 464 -31.40 -21.93 20.35
C ALA A 464 -31.88 -23.02 19.36
N GLY A 465 -31.01 -23.87 18.85
CA GLY A 465 -31.31 -24.88 17.85
C GLY A 465 -30.95 -26.32 18.22
N GLN A 466 -30.65 -26.63 19.49
CA GLN A 466 -30.31 -28.01 19.90
C GLN A 466 -31.22 -28.63 20.97
N ASP A 467 -32.32 -27.95 21.34
CA ASP A 467 -33.34 -28.54 22.20
C ASP A 467 -34.70 -28.54 21.49
N GLU A 468 -34.82 -29.37 20.44
CA GLU A 468 -36.05 -29.97 19.98
C GLU A 468 -35.79 -31.37 19.41
#